data_1de3f1f1b41259aa469f3e17987edddf
#
_entry.id   1de3f1f1b41259aa469f3e17987edddf
#
_cell.length_a   1.000
_cell.length_b   1.000
_cell.length_c   1.000
_cell.angle_alpha   90.00
_cell.angle_beta   90.00
_cell.angle_gamma   90.00
#
_symmetry.space_group_name_H-M   'P 1'
#
loop_
_entity.id
_entity.type
_entity.pdbx_description
1 polymer ?
#
loop_
_entity_poly.entity_id
_entity_poly.type
_entity_poly.pdbx_seq_one_letter_code
_entity_poly.pdbx_strand_id
1 'polypeptide(L)'
;MYDFFECKEISENEMINHISKFEKSIKDFEFKKMLNKKEDKMNAILNINPGAGGTESQDWAEMIMRMYLMWGEKNSYNTKIIDLKKGDVAGIKSATIEFEGNHSFGFLKGENGVHRLVRISPFDSNSKRHTSFASVFVYPLVDNSIEIKIDPSEISWDTFRSGGCLLYTSDAADDDRS
;
A
#
# COMPACT_ATOMS: atom_id res chain seq x y z
N MET A 1 -25.47 -33.40 5.88
CA MET A 1 -24.14 -33.67 6.42
C MET A 1 -24.19 -34.20 7.85
N TYR A 2 -24.95 -33.56 8.74
CA TYR A 2 -25.17 -34.03 10.09
C TYR A 2 -25.84 -35.42 10.09
N ASP A 3 -26.85 -35.62 9.24
CA ASP A 3 -27.55 -36.91 9.08
C ASP A 3 -26.61 -38.05 8.62
N PHE A 4 -25.66 -37.73 7.71
CA PHE A 4 -24.65 -38.69 7.25
C PHE A 4 -23.62 -39.06 8.34
N PHE A 5 -23.34 -38.13 9.26
CA PHE A 5 -22.50 -38.41 10.42
C PHE A 5 -23.24 -39.31 11.41
N GLU A 6 -24.53 -39.09 11.71
CA GLU A 6 -25.34 -39.94 12.56
C GLU A 6 -25.46 -41.35 11.97
N CYS A 7 -25.57 -41.49 10.66
CA CYS A 7 -25.57 -42.78 9.98
C CYS A 7 -24.20 -43.45 9.88
N LYS A 8 -23.11 -42.86 10.45
CA LYS A 8 -21.71 -43.34 10.39
C LYS A 8 -21.15 -43.51 8.98
N GLU A 9 -21.72 -42.82 7.99
CA GLU A 9 -21.24 -42.81 6.59
C GLU A 9 -20.05 -41.85 6.38
N ILE A 10 -19.86 -40.90 7.30
CA ILE A 10 -18.77 -39.90 7.26
C ILE A 10 -17.99 -39.95 8.57
N SER A 11 -16.67 -39.93 8.48
CA SER A 11 -15.81 -39.87 9.66
C SER A 11 -15.81 -38.49 10.33
N GLU A 12 -15.52 -38.42 11.61
CA GLU A 12 -15.44 -37.17 12.38
C GLU A 12 -14.43 -36.17 11.74
N ASN A 13 -13.29 -36.69 11.27
CA ASN A 13 -12.27 -35.88 10.60
C ASN A 13 -12.76 -35.26 9.28
N GLU A 14 -13.55 -35.99 8.50
CA GLU A 14 -14.15 -35.48 7.28
C GLU A 14 -15.19 -34.40 7.56
N MET A 15 -15.99 -34.59 8.61
CA MET A 15 -16.96 -33.59 9.06
C MET A 15 -16.27 -32.29 9.48
N ILE A 16 -15.20 -32.38 10.28
CA ILE A 16 -14.41 -31.21 10.71
C ILE A 16 -13.81 -30.49 9.50
N ASN A 17 -13.26 -31.21 8.52
CA ASN A 17 -12.72 -30.62 7.30
C ASN A 17 -13.80 -29.90 6.48
N HIS A 18 -14.99 -30.45 6.39
CA HIS A 18 -16.11 -29.80 5.70
C HIS A 18 -16.57 -28.54 6.42
N ILE A 19 -16.69 -28.57 7.74
CA ILE A 19 -17.05 -27.39 8.55
C ILE A 19 -16.01 -26.30 8.36
N SER A 20 -14.71 -26.62 8.44
CA SER A 20 -13.62 -25.65 8.25
C SER A 20 -13.64 -25.00 6.85
N LYS A 21 -13.92 -25.78 5.81
CA LYS A 21 -14.09 -25.28 4.44
C LYS A 21 -15.29 -24.35 4.34
N PHE A 22 -16.40 -24.70 4.98
CA PHE A 22 -17.61 -23.90 4.97
C PHE A 22 -17.43 -22.57 5.71
N GLU A 23 -16.82 -22.61 6.90
CA GLU A 23 -16.46 -21.39 7.65
C GLU A 23 -15.57 -20.44 6.84
N LYS A 24 -14.57 -21.00 6.15
CA LYS A 24 -13.71 -20.20 5.25
C LYS A 24 -14.51 -19.56 4.13
N SER A 25 -15.42 -20.32 3.50
CA SER A 25 -16.26 -19.80 2.43
C SER A 25 -17.21 -18.70 2.90
N ILE A 26 -17.76 -18.82 4.12
CA ILE A 26 -18.58 -17.75 4.71
C ILE A 26 -17.76 -16.49 4.95
N LYS A 27 -16.59 -16.61 5.57
CA LYS A 27 -15.69 -15.46 5.81
C LYS A 27 -15.31 -14.75 4.51
N ASP A 28 -14.97 -15.52 3.46
CA ASP A 28 -14.66 -14.99 2.14
C ASP A 28 -15.86 -14.26 1.52
N PHE A 29 -17.07 -14.78 1.73
CA PHE A 29 -18.30 -14.16 1.23
C PHE A 29 -18.66 -12.88 2.00
N GLU A 30 -18.55 -12.89 3.32
CA GLU A 30 -18.77 -11.71 4.17
C GLU A 30 -17.80 -10.60 3.79
N PHE A 31 -16.52 -10.95 3.58
CA PHE A 31 -15.50 -10.01 3.16
C PHE A 31 -15.81 -9.40 1.79
N LYS A 32 -16.20 -10.22 0.80
CA LYS A 32 -16.63 -9.73 -0.52
C LYS A 32 -17.86 -8.82 -0.45
N LYS A 33 -18.76 -9.08 0.49
CA LYS A 33 -19.94 -8.23 0.72
C LYS A 33 -19.56 -6.84 1.27
N MET A 34 -18.46 -6.73 2.04
CA MET A 34 -17.93 -5.44 2.50
C MET A 34 -17.37 -4.60 1.36
N LEU A 35 -16.90 -5.23 0.27
CA LEU A 35 -16.37 -4.59 -0.93
C LEU A 35 -17.50 -4.27 -1.93
N ASN A 36 -18.43 -3.39 -1.54
CA ASN A 36 -19.68 -3.17 -2.30
C ASN A 36 -19.68 -1.87 -3.12
N LYS A 37 -18.67 -1.03 -3.00
CA LYS A 37 -18.56 0.20 -3.79
C LYS A 37 -18.12 -0.12 -5.22
N LYS A 38 -18.52 0.73 -6.16
CA LYS A 38 -18.13 0.57 -7.58
C LYS A 38 -16.63 0.60 -7.76
N GLU A 39 -15.96 1.47 -7.01
CA GLU A 39 -14.51 1.62 -7.05
C GLU A 39 -13.78 0.37 -6.52
N ASP A 40 -14.39 -0.36 -5.57
CA ASP A 40 -13.78 -1.56 -4.97
C ASP A 40 -13.51 -2.68 -5.99
N LYS A 41 -14.23 -2.67 -7.12
CA LYS A 41 -14.07 -3.67 -8.20
C LYS A 41 -12.97 -3.31 -9.20
N MET A 42 -12.47 -2.08 -9.15
CA MET A 42 -11.48 -1.57 -10.08
C MET A 42 -10.10 -2.13 -9.82
N ASN A 43 -9.24 -2.00 -10.82
CA ASN A 43 -7.81 -2.21 -10.69
C ASN A 43 -7.22 -1.17 -9.75
N ALA A 44 -6.08 -1.47 -9.15
CA ALA A 44 -5.41 -0.59 -8.22
C ALA A 44 -4.05 -0.12 -8.75
N ILE A 45 -3.75 1.15 -8.51
CA ILE A 45 -2.39 1.69 -8.61
C ILE A 45 -1.90 1.97 -7.20
N LEU A 46 -0.75 1.42 -6.85
CA LEU A 46 -0.13 1.55 -5.56
C LEU A 46 1.16 2.33 -5.69
N ASN A 47 1.25 3.44 -4.97
CA ASN A 47 2.43 4.31 -4.90
C ASN A 47 3.12 4.14 -3.56
N ILE A 48 4.44 3.90 -3.59
CA ILE A 48 5.28 3.76 -2.41
C ILE A 48 6.34 4.85 -2.44
N ASN A 49 6.43 5.62 -1.34
CA ASN A 49 7.47 6.62 -1.18
C ASN A 49 8.13 6.46 0.21
N PRO A 50 9.47 6.50 0.29
CA PRO A 50 10.15 6.51 1.57
C PRO A 50 9.82 7.80 2.33
N GLY A 51 9.72 7.68 3.65
CA GLY A 51 9.60 8.83 4.54
C GLY A 51 10.96 9.43 4.91
N ALA A 52 10.95 10.28 5.92
CA ALA A 52 12.21 10.79 6.50
C ALA A 52 13.02 9.63 7.08
N GLY A 53 14.33 9.60 6.82
CA GLY A 53 15.24 8.55 7.32
C GLY A 53 16.33 8.10 6.34
N GLY A 54 16.44 8.77 5.19
CA GLY A 54 17.53 8.48 4.23
C GLY A 54 17.51 7.03 3.73
N THR A 55 18.69 6.39 3.70
CA THR A 55 18.88 5.02 3.19
C THR A 55 18.01 3.98 3.90
N GLU A 56 17.78 4.13 5.20
CA GLU A 56 16.92 3.22 5.97
C GLU A 56 15.47 3.22 5.48
N SER A 57 14.90 4.40 5.22
CA SER A 57 13.53 4.51 4.73
C SER A 57 13.40 4.04 3.28
N GLN A 58 14.44 4.23 2.46
CA GLN A 58 14.50 3.72 1.09
C GLN A 58 14.53 2.19 1.05
N ASP A 59 15.30 1.56 1.95
CA ASP A 59 15.33 0.10 2.10
C ASP A 59 13.99 -0.43 2.60
N TRP A 60 13.37 0.25 3.58
CA TRP A 60 12.03 -0.11 4.04
C TRP A 60 10.99 -0.04 2.93
N ALA A 61 11.01 1.01 2.11
CA ALA A 61 10.12 1.15 0.96
C ALA A 61 10.30 0.00 -0.05
N GLU A 62 11.53 -0.46 -0.29
CA GLU A 62 11.79 -1.62 -1.13
C GLU A 62 11.25 -2.92 -0.53
N MET A 63 11.36 -3.10 0.78
CA MET A 63 10.78 -4.26 1.47
C MET A 63 9.25 -4.28 1.33
N ILE A 64 8.59 -3.12 1.50
CA ILE A 64 7.15 -2.96 1.30
C ILE A 64 6.77 -3.29 -0.15
N MET A 65 7.51 -2.76 -1.13
CA MET A 65 7.29 -3.07 -2.54
C MET A 65 7.32 -4.57 -2.79
N ARG A 66 8.33 -5.24 -2.30
CA ARG A 66 8.47 -6.70 -2.43
C ARG A 66 7.33 -7.46 -1.76
N MET A 67 6.90 -7.01 -0.59
CA MET A 67 5.77 -7.59 0.13
C MET A 67 4.48 -7.54 -0.71
N TYR A 68 4.17 -6.39 -1.32
CA TYR A 68 2.97 -6.26 -2.15
C TYR A 68 3.05 -7.04 -3.46
N LEU A 69 4.23 -7.11 -4.08
CA LEU A 69 4.42 -7.96 -5.26
C LEU A 69 4.16 -9.44 -4.95
N MET A 70 4.72 -9.95 -3.86
CA MET A 70 4.46 -11.33 -3.40
C MET A 70 2.99 -11.56 -3.03
N TRP A 71 2.35 -10.56 -2.42
CA TRP A 71 0.92 -10.63 -2.14
C TRP A 71 0.09 -10.70 -3.42
N GLY A 72 0.42 -9.90 -4.41
CA GLY A 72 -0.23 -9.90 -5.72
C GLY A 72 -0.11 -11.26 -6.41
N GLU A 73 1.10 -11.82 -6.46
CA GLU A 73 1.37 -13.14 -7.02
C GLU A 73 0.57 -14.25 -6.31
N LYS A 74 0.59 -14.25 -4.97
CA LYS A 74 -0.15 -15.23 -4.15
C LYS A 74 -1.66 -15.20 -4.41
N ASN A 75 -2.21 -14.03 -4.68
CA ASN A 75 -3.64 -13.85 -4.96
C ASN A 75 -3.98 -13.88 -6.46
N SER A 76 -3.02 -14.27 -7.31
CA SER A 76 -3.18 -14.38 -8.77
C SER A 76 -3.57 -13.05 -9.44
N TYR A 77 -3.11 -11.93 -8.90
CA TYR A 77 -3.19 -10.63 -9.58
C TYR A 77 -2.06 -10.50 -10.60
N ASN A 78 -2.38 -9.91 -11.74
CA ASN A 78 -1.35 -9.48 -12.68
C ASN A 78 -0.73 -8.18 -12.16
N THR A 79 0.56 -8.23 -11.80
CA THR A 79 1.27 -7.09 -11.22
C THR A 79 2.25 -6.53 -12.21
N LYS A 80 2.20 -5.19 -12.42
CA LYS A 80 3.09 -4.48 -13.32
C LYS A 80 3.72 -3.28 -12.62
N ILE A 81 5.04 -3.20 -12.63
CA ILE A 81 5.76 -2.04 -12.15
C ILE A 81 5.73 -0.98 -13.26
N ILE A 82 5.03 0.15 -13.00
CA ILE A 82 4.90 1.27 -13.95
C ILE A 82 6.13 2.17 -13.88
N ASP A 83 6.53 2.54 -12.65
CA ASP A 83 7.70 3.39 -12.42
C ASP A 83 8.48 2.87 -11.21
N LEU A 84 9.81 2.92 -11.32
CA LEU A 84 10.71 2.50 -10.24
C LEU A 84 11.96 3.37 -10.23
N LYS A 85 12.12 4.15 -9.17
CA LYS A 85 13.33 4.94 -8.94
C LYS A 85 14.14 4.30 -7.82
N LYS A 86 15.31 3.78 -8.16
CA LYS A 86 16.22 3.16 -7.18
C LYS A 86 16.86 4.22 -6.29
N GLY A 87 17.18 3.83 -5.05
CA GLY A 87 17.98 4.62 -4.15
C GLY A 87 19.45 4.71 -4.60
N ASP A 88 20.17 5.70 -4.10
CA ASP A 88 21.58 5.89 -4.49
C ASP A 88 22.50 4.83 -3.87
N VAL A 89 22.19 4.38 -2.66
CA VAL A 89 22.99 3.39 -1.90
C VAL A 89 22.24 2.08 -1.76
N ALA A 90 20.97 2.15 -1.36
CA ALA A 90 20.09 0.98 -1.18
C ALA A 90 18.62 1.39 -1.30
N GLY A 91 17.76 0.41 -1.52
CA GLY A 91 16.33 0.60 -1.56
C GLY A 91 15.83 1.40 -2.76
N ILE A 92 14.66 2.02 -2.60
CA ILE A 92 13.96 2.77 -3.66
C ILE A 92 13.61 4.18 -3.19
N LYS A 93 13.62 5.14 -4.13
CA LYS A 93 13.13 6.52 -3.93
C LYS A 93 11.63 6.66 -4.21
N SER A 94 11.11 5.87 -5.12
CA SER A 94 9.68 5.73 -5.39
C SER A 94 9.41 4.46 -6.16
N ALA A 95 8.22 3.90 -5.99
CA ALA A 95 7.72 2.82 -6.83
C ALA A 95 6.23 3.02 -7.09
N THR A 96 5.81 2.76 -8.33
CA THR A 96 4.41 2.72 -8.74
C THR A 96 4.12 1.36 -9.33
N ILE A 97 3.15 0.65 -8.74
CA ILE A 97 2.78 -0.70 -9.13
C ILE A 97 1.31 -0.71 -9.49
N GLU A 98 0.98 -1.30 -10.61
CA GLU A 98 -0.38 -1.60 -11.03
C GLU A 98 -0.74 -3.04 -10.64
N PHE A 99 -1.93 -3.20 -10.08
CA PHE A 99 -2.53 -4.49 -9.76
C PHE A 99 -3.78 -4.67 -10.59
N GLU A 100 -3.72 -5.54 -11.57
CA GLU A 100 -4.85 -5.87 -12.42
C GLU A 100 -5.54 -7.13 -11.88
N GLY A 101 -6.83 -7.00 -11.60
CA GLY A 101 -7.65 -8.11 -11.15
C GLY A 101 -8.87 -7.67 -10.36
N ASN A 102 -9.78 -8.60 -10.18
CA ASN A 102 -11.08 -8.31 -9.59
C ASN A 102 -10.95 -7.91 -8.12
N HIS A 103 -11.48 -6.74 -7.76
CA HIS A 103 -11.45 -6.15 -6.41
C HIS A 103 -10.04 -5.81 -5.88
N SER A 104 -9.05 -5.63 -6.75
CA SER A 104 -7.69 -5.30 -6.30
C SER A 104 -7.64 -3.99 -5.51
N PHE A 105 -8.36 -2.95 -5.96
CA PHE A 105 -8.47 -1.70 -5.19
C PHE A 105 -9.20 -1.91 -3.85
N GLY A 106 -10.28 -2.67 -3.85
CA GLY A 106 -11.05 -2.94 -2.63
C GLY A 106 -10.21 -3.59 -1.53
N PHE A 107 -9.31 -4.52 -1.90
CA PHE A 107 -8.40 -5.16 -0.95
C PHE A 107 -7.28 -4.24 -0.48
N LEU A 108 -6.73 -3.43 -1.38
CA LEU A 108 -5.56 -2.60 -1.10
C LEU A 108 -5.89 -1.23 -0.51
N LYS A 109 -7.11 -0.71 -0.66
CA LYS A 109 -7.49 0.62 -0.16
C LYS A 109 -7.25 0.83 1.34
N GLY A 110 -7.31 -0.24 2.13
CA GLY A 110 -7.05 -0.21 3.57
C GLY A 110 -5.58 0.00 3.93
N GLU A 111 -4.68 -0.21 2.98
CA GLU A 111 -3.23 -0.05 3.16
C GLU A 111 -2.75 1.40 3.02
N ASN A 112 -3.66 2.33 2.66
CA ASN A 112 -3.34 3.75 2.59
C ASN A 112 -2.83 4.27 3.92
N GLY A 113 -1.62 4.83 3.92
CA GLY A 113 -1.06 5.43 5.12
C GLY A 113 0.45 5.32 5.23
N VAL A 114 0.94 5.51 6.45
CA VAL A 114 2.36 5.47 6.77
C VAL A 114 2.70 4.16 7.48
N HIS A 115 3.57 3.40 6.88
CA HIS A 115 4.07 2.12 7.39
C HIS A 115 5.35 2.34 8.18
N ARG A 116 5.36 1.88 9.43
CA ARG A 116 6.48 2.03 10.36
C ARG A 116 7.24 0.73 10.52
N LEU A 117 8.56 0.79 10.38
CA LEU A 117 9.47 -0.30 10.71
C LEU A 117 10.33 0.08 11.91
N VAL A 118 10.47 -0.82 12.86
CA VAL A 118 11.43 -0.70 13.96
C VAL A 118 12.33 -1.93 13.97
N ARG A 119 13.60 -1.75 13.64
CA ARG A 119 14.59 -2.84 13.62
C ARG A 119 15.98 -2.35 14.02
N ILE A 120 16.88 -3.28 14.24
CA ILE A 120 18.32 -2.97 14.28
C ILE A 120 18.74 -2.63 12.85
N SER A 121 19.39 -1.47 12.67
CA SER A 121 19.79 -1.00 11.36
C SER A 121 20.92 -1.85 10.78
N PRO A 122 20.79 -2.35 9.54
CA PRO A 122 21.90 -2.98 8.84
C PRO A 122 22.93 -1.96 8.31
N PHE A 123 22.61 -0.66 8.32
CA PHE A 123 23.44 0.43 7.83
C PHE A 123 24.17 1.16 8.96
N ASP A 124 23.84 0.88 10.22
CA ASP A 124 24.48 1.50 11.39
C ASP A 124 25.58 0.58 11.97
N SER A 125 26.81 1.05 11.94
CA SER A 125 27.97 0.34 12.50
C SER A 125 27.83 0.03 13.99
N ASN A 126 27.03 0.83 14.72
CA ASN A 126 26.79 0.65 16.15
C ASN A 126 25.64 -0.32 16.47
N SER A 127 25.01 -0.92 15.47
CA SER A 127 23.89 -1.84 15.62
C SER A 127 22.73 -1.29 16.47
N LYS A 128 22.49 0.02 16.36
CA LYS A 128 21.38 0.68 17.09
C LYS A 128 20.04 0.39 16.45
N ARG A 129 19.01 0.44 17.28
CA ARG A 129 17.63 0.32 16.85
C ARG A 129 17.16 1.62 16.20
N HIS A 130 16.71 1.53 14.95
CA HIS A 130 16.18 2.65 14.17
C HIS A 130 14.72 2.47 13.85
N THR A 131 14.03 3.60 13.66
CA THR A 131 12.65 3.64 13.19
C THR A 131 12.62 4.28 11.82
N SER A 132 12.02 3.60 10.85
CA SER A 132 11.88 4.06 9.47
C SER A 132 10.40 4.13 9.09
N PHE A 133 10.08 5.07 8.22
CA PHE A 133 8.73 5.28 7.72
C PHE A 133 8.73 5.21 6.20
N ALA A 134 7.64 4.67 5.65
CA ALA A 134 7.35 4.73 4.22
C ALA A 134 5.85 4.96 4.05
N SER A 135 5.46 5.78 3.09
CA SER A 135 4.07 6.04 2.76
C SER A 135 3.61 5.17 1.60
N VAL A 136 2.41 4.66 1.73
CA VAL A 136 1.72 3.88 0.71
C VAL A 136 0.43 4.60 0.36
N PHE A 137 0.19 4.84 -0.94
CA PHE A 137 -1.04 5.38 -1.46
C PHE A 137 -1.60 4.46 -2.52
N VAL A 138 -2.89 4.15 -2.40
CA VAL A 138 -3.60 3.29 -3.35
C VAL A 138 -4.70 4.08 -4.01
N TYR A 139 -4.73 4.05 -5.34
CA TYR A 139 -5.72 4.71 -6.16
C TYR A 139 -6.45 3.68 -7.02
N PRO A 140 -7.77 3.86 -7.27
CA PRO A 140 -8.46 3.07 -8.28
C PRO A 140 -7.98 3.49 -9.66
N LEU A 141 -7.75 2.53 -10.54
CA LEU A 141 -7.53 2.82 -11.95
C LEU A 141 -8.89 3.16 -12.58
N VAL A 142 -9.11 4.43 -12.78
CA VAL A 142 -10.35 4.95 -13.37
C VAL A 142 -10.21 4.96 -14.89
N ASP A 143 -11.17 4.36 -15.58
CA ASP A 143 -11.25 4.47 -17.04
C ASP A 143 -11.51 5.93 -17.45
N ASN A 144 -10.99 6.34 -18.60
CA ASN A 144 -11.11 7.70 -19.17
C ASN A 144 -12.55 8.18 -19.42
N SER A 145 -13.55 7.45 -18.93
CA SER A 145 -14.97 7.78 -19.09
C SER A 145 -15.49 8.89 -18.15
N ILE A 146 -14.68 9.31 -17.18
CA ILE A 146 -15.03 10.40 -16.25
C ILE A 146 -14.35 11.69 -16.73
N GLU A 147 -15.02 12.46 -17.54
CA GLU A 147 -14.63 13.85 -17.81
C GLU A 147 -14.91 14.71 -16.57
N ILE A 148 -13.88 15.01 -15.81
CA ILE A 148 -13.97 15.99 -14.72
C ILE A 148 -13.75 17.37 -15.34
N LYS A 149 -14.81 18.15 -15.49
CA LYS A 149 -14.69 19.56 -15.84
C LYS A 149 -14.41 20.35 -14.57
N ILE A 150 -13.19 20.80 -14.42
CA ILE A 150 -12.80 21.71 -13.35
C ILE A 150 -13.00 23.13 -13.84
N ASP A 151 -13.92 23.87 -13.23
CA ASP A 151 -14.08 25.29 -13.52
C ASP A 151 -12.93 26.07 -12.83
N PRO A 152 -12.16 26.88 -13.59
CA PRO A 152 -11.09 27.68 -13.00
C PRO A 152 -11.54 28.60 -11.86
N SER A 153 -12.82 28.96 -11.81
CA SER A 153 -13.41 29.77 -10.73
C SER A 153 -13.54 29.01 -9.39
N GLU A 154 -13.52 27.67 -9.43
CA GLU A 154 -13.59 26.82 -8.24
C GLU A 154 -12.21 26.56 -7.60
N ILE A 155 -11.12 26.97 -8.28
CA ILE A 155 -9.76 26.77 -7.78
C ILE A 155 -9.29 28.04 -7.07
N SER A 156 -9.04 27.94 -5.78
CA SER A 156 -8.34 28.97 -5.01
C SER A 156 -6.87 28.58 -4.85
N TRP A 157 -5.98 29.47 -5.27
CA TRP A 157 -4.53 29.28 -5.12
C TRP A 157 -4.05 30.00 -3.87
N ASP A 158 -3.58 29.25 -2.89
CA ASP A 158 -2.97 29.79 -1.69
C ASP A 158 -1.50 29.39 -1.64
N THR A 159 -0.62 30.38 -1.54
CA THR A 159 0.83 30.13 -1.46
C THR A 159 1.27 30.34 -0.02
N PHE A 160 1.81 29.33 0.59
CA PHE A 160 2.36 29.41 1.94
C PHE A 160 3.80 28.88 1.95
N ARG A 161 4.60 29.46 2.84
CA ARG A 161 5.95 28.93 3.11
C ARG A 161 5.80 27.75 4.07
N SER A 162 6.40 26.61 3.74
CA SER A 162 6.43 25.47 4.67
C SER A 162 7.18 25.88 5.94
N GLY A 163 6.53 25.79 7.09
CA GLY A 163 7.19 26.00 8.38
C GLY A 163 8.26 24.93 8.62
N GLY A 164 9.39 25.33 9.15
CA GLY A 164 10.44 24.41 9.53
C GLY A 164 11.76 24.69 8.84
N CYS A 165 12.46 24.07 8.20
CA CYS A 165 13.85 24.16 7.70
C CYS A 165 14.20 25.39 6.82
N LEU A 166 13.29 26.38 6.70
CA LEU A 166 13.49 27.57 5.83
C LEU A 166 14.27 28.70 6.49
N LEU A 167 14.57 28.62 7.79
CA LEU A 167 15.38 29.65 8.48
C LEU A 167 16.79 29.74 7.92
N TYR A 168 17.36 28.64 7.45
CA TYR A 168 18.71 28.63 6.87
C TYR A 168 18.77 29.11 5.41
N THR A 169 17.69 29.02 4.65
CA THR A 169 17.66 29.48 3.25
C THR A 169 17.20 30.91 3.10
N SER A 170 16.46 31.47 4.08
CA SER A 170 16.08 32.88 4.06
C SER A 170 17.20 33.80 4.55
N ASP A 171 18.03 33.32 5.48
CA ASP A 171 19.18 34.08 5.97
C ASP A 171 20.27 34.24 4.88
N ALA A 172 20.46 33.22 4.04
CA ALA A 172 21.43 33.30 2.95
C ALA A 172 21.03 34.26 1.81
N ALA A 173 19.73 34.61 1.72
CA ALA A 173 19.23 35.51 0.69
C ALA A 173 19.25 36.99 1.11
N ASP A 174 19.31 37.27 2.42
CA ASP A 174 19.34 38.62 2.98
C ASP A 174 20.80 39.19 3.12
N ASP A 175 21.80 38.30 3.14
CA ASP A 175 23.22 38.72 3.25
C ASP A 175 23.80 39.29 1.94
N ASP A 176 23.15 39.13 0.79
CA ASP A 176 23.60 39.68 -0.50
C ASP A 176 23.02 41.08 -0.79
N ARG A 177 22.45 41.78 0.19
CA ARG A 177 21.87 43.13 0.04
C ARG A 177 22.51 44.18 0.96
N SER A 178 23.80 44.07 1.22
CA SER A 178 24.59 45.15 1.84
C SER A 178 25.63 45.71 0.88
#